data_3f950aeaf6e86bcb28a59ba746f9e1fc
#
_entry.id   3f950aeaf6e86bcb28a59ba746f9e1fc
#
_cell.length_a   1.000
_cell.length_b   1.000
_cell.length_c   1.000
_cell.angle_alpha   90.00
_cell.angle_beta   90.00
_cell.angle_gamma   90.00
#
_symmetry.space_group_name_H-M   'P 1'
#
loop_
_entity.id
_entity.type
_entity.pdbx_description
1 polymer ?
#
loop_
_entity_poly.entity_id
_entity_poly.type
_entity_poly.pdbx_seq_one_letter_code
_entity_poly.pdbx_strand_id
1 'polypeptide(L)'
;SSVSCLYGIGNPQDFSQSCIKVEKFQNSNVSDFLRALVDSQYVRNDNELTRGRFRVKGDTVDIALAYADYILRIEFFGNEVDAIMTLDLATYEVIEEFDSYNIYPATIFCTNPDKQADAIAQIRLDLANQIQYFHDIGEPLYAKRIEERVKYDIEMIQELGYCSGIENYSRYFDGREAGTPPYCLLDYFPQ
;
A
#
# COMPACT_ATOMS: atom_id res chain seq x y z
N SER A 1 3.81 -22.68 -7.07
CA SER A 1 3.09 -21.91 -6.04
C SER A 1 3.86 -20.65 -5.70
N SER A 2 3.15 -19.58 -5.43
CA SER A 2 3.77 -18.30 -5.07
C SER A 2 4.37 -18.39 -3.66
N VAL A 3 5.50 -17.73 -3.47
CA VAL A 3 6.12 -17.50 -2.15
C VAL A 3 5.15 -16.83 -1.19
N SER A 4 4.22 -16.00 -1.70
CA SER A 4 3.16 -15.33 -0.94
C SER A 4 2.21 -16.29 -0.20
N CYS A 5 2.20 -17.58 -0.51
CA CYS A 5 1.45 -18.59 0.25
C CYS A 5 2.14 -18.98 1.57
N LEU A 6 3.43 -18.65 1.73
CA LEU A 6 4.25 -19.06 2.88
C LEU A 6 4.83 -17.86 3.64
N TYR A 7 5.07 -16.74 2.97
CA TYR A 7 5.64 -15.53 3.55
C TYR A 7 4.57 -14.47 3.79
N GLY A 8 4.82 -13.67 4.81
CA GLY A 8 3.92 -12.59 5.22
C GLY A 8 3.67 -11.60 4.09
N ILE A 9 2.43 -11.41 3.79
CA ILE A 9 1.87 -10.28 3.07
C ILE A 9 1.07 -9.46 4.08
N GLY A 10 0.58 -8.28 3.74
CA GLY A 10 -0.12 -7.43 4.70
C GLY A 10 -1.30 -8.13 5.40
N ASN A 11 -1.83 -7.49 6.45
CA ASN A 11 -3.02 -7.97 7.14
C ASN A 11 -4.26 -7.82 6.22
N PRO A 12 -5.05 -8.88 5.97
CA PRO A 12 -6.28 -8.80 5.17
C PRO A 12 -7.27 -7.75 5.62
N GLN A 13 -7.37 -7.49 6.93
CA GLN A 13 -8.26 -6.48 7.48
C GLN A 13 -7.78 -5.06 7.12
N ASP A 14 -6.48 -4.77 7.26
CA ASP A 14 -5.91 -3.48 6.91
C ASP A 14 -6.06 -3.21 5.39
N PHE A 15 -5.84 -4.23 4.56
CA PHE A 15 -6.08 -4.16 3.12
C PHE A 15 -7.54 -3.85 2.79
N SER A 16 -8.49 -4.53 3.44
CA SER A 16 -9.92 -4.30 3.23
C SER A 16 -10.36 -2.90 3.68
N GLN A 17 -9.81 -2.40 4.79
CA GLN A 17 -10.09 -1.04 5.31
C GLN A 17 -9.49 0.05 4.43
N SER A 18 -8.43 -0.23 3.71
CA SER A 18 -7.79 0.69 2.75
C SER A 18 -8.46 0.70 1.38
N CYS A 19 -9.56 -0.03 1.20
CA CYS A 19 -10.37 -0.01 -0.02
C CYS A 19 -11.18 1.28 -0.09
N ILE A 20 -11.09 1.99 -1.21
CA ILE A 20 -11.85 3.22 -1.46
C ILE A 20 -13.12 2.86 -2.20
N LYS A 21 -14.27 3.06 -1.57
CA LYS A 21 -15.57 2.93 -2.24
C LYS A 21 -15.96 4.27 -2.84
N VAL A 22 -16.28 4.28 -4.13
CA VAL A 22 -16.79 5.46 -4.86
C VAL A 22 -18.18 5.14 -5.37
N GLU A 23 -19.10 6.05 -5.18
CA GLU A 23 -20.49 5.93 -5.65
C GLU A 23 -20.87 7.16 -6.47
N LYS A 24 -21.61 6.94 -7.56
CA LYS A 24 -22.16 8.03 -8.38
C LYS A 24 -23.10 8.91 -7.54
N PHE A 25 -23.01 10.23 -7.73
CA PHE A 25 -23.74 11.25 -6.96
C PHE A 25 -23.34 11.35 -5.47
N GLN A 26 -22.27 10.67 -5.08
CA GLN A 26 -21.69 10.84 -3.75
C GLN A 26 -21.05 12.23 -3.64
N ASN A 27 -21.34 12.95 -2.55
CA ASN A 27 -20.62 14.18 -2.21
C ASN A 27 -19.21 13.77 -1.73
N SER A 28 -18.20 14.08 -2.51
CA SER A 28 -16.81 13.73 -2.25
C SER A 28 -15.91 14.89 -2.69
N ASN A 29 -15.16 15.45 -1.76
CA ASN A 29 -14.16 16.45 -2.09
C ASN A 29 -13.03 15.78 -2.87
N VAL A 30 -12.72 16.31 -4.06
CA VAL A 30 -11.63 15.79 -4.92
C VAL A 30 -10.32 15.68 -4.14
N SER A 31 -9.98 16.67 -3.31
CA SER A 31 -8.72 16.65 -2.53
C SER A 31 -8.67 15.51 -1.53
N ASP A 32 -9.80 15.19 -0.87
CA ASP A 32 -9.89 14.07 0.07
C ASP A 32 -9.82 12.73 -0.67
N PHE A 33 -10.45 12.65 -1.83
CA PHE A 33 -10.34 11.47 -2.70
C PHE A 33 -8.89 11.23 -3.17
N LEU A 34 -8.19 12.28 -3.61
CA LEU A 34 -6.78 12.17 -4.02
C LEU A 34 -5.88 11.76 -2.85
N ARG A 35 -6.15 12.25 -1.64
CA ARG A 35 -5.45 11.82 -0.44
C ARG A 35 -5.69 10.33 -0.16
N ALA A 36 -6.94 9.88 -0.24
CA ALA A 36 -7.26 8.46 -0.07
C ALA A 36 -6.53 7.56 -1.09
N LEU A 37 -6.35 8.01 -2.34
CA LEU A 37 -5.54 7.29 -3.33
C LEU A 37 -4.08 7.18 -2.90
N VAL A 38 -3.49 8.27 -2.40
CA VAL A 38 -2.09 8.25 -1.89
C VAL A 38 -1.97 7.33 -0.67
N ASP A 39 -2.91 7.40 0.26
CA ASP A 39 -2.95 6.52 1.44
C ASP A 39 -3.09 5.04 1.04
N SER A 40 -3.78 4.77 -0.08
CA SER A 40 -3.90 3.44 -0.70
C SER A 40 -2.71 3.08 -1.62
N GLN A 41 -1.59 3.81 -1.49
CA GLN A 41 -0.31 3.56 -2.17
C GLN A 41 -0.35 3.78 -3.69
N TYR A 42 -1.29 4.56 -4.21
CA TYR A 42 -1.23 5.05 -5.58
C TYR A 42 -0.33 6.29 -5.67
N VAL A 43 0.48 6.37 -6.71
CA VAL A 43 1.41 7.50 -6.93
C VAL A 43 0.86 8.42 -8.02
N ARG A 44 0.81 9.74 -7.72
CA ARG A 44 0.43 10.72 -8.74
C ARG A 44 1.53 10.85 -9.80
N ASN A 45 1.14 10.71 -11.06
CA ASN A 45 2.01 10.96 -12.20
C ASN A 45 1.16 11.45 -13.38
N ASP A 46 1.23 12.76 -13.64
CA ASP A 46 0.42 13.40 -14.69
C ASP A 46 1.00 13.17 -16.11
N ASN A 47 2.25 12.70 -16.22
CA ASN A 47 2.92 12.46 -17.50
C ASN A 47 2.72 11.04 -18.02
N GLU A 48 2.86 10.05 -17.15
CA GLU A 48 2.82 8.64 -17.52
C GLU A 48 1.89 7.85 -16.58
N LEU A 49 0.82 7.31 -17.15
CA LEU A 49 -0.17 6.54 -16.43
C LEU A 49 0.12 5.04 -16.57
N THR A 50 0.89 4.51 -15.63
CA THR A 50 1.21 3.09 -15.51
C THR A 50 0.55 2.49 -14.26
N ARG A 51 0.50 1.15 -14.14
CA ARG A 51 -0.14 0.45 -13.02
C ARG A 51 0.31 1.02 -11.66
N GLY A 52 -0.63 1.24 -10.76
CA GLY A 52 -0.42 1.84 -9.45
C GLY A 52 -0.26 3.36 -9.47
N ARG A 53 -0.53 4.01 -10.60
CA ARG A 53 -0.45 5.46 -10.73
C ARG A 53 -1.80 6.08 -11.05
N PHE A 54 -1.97 7.33 -10.68
CA PHE A 54 -3.11 8.15 -11.08
C PHE A 54 -2.66 9.51 -11.61
N ARG A 55 -3.49 10.11 -12.43
CA ARG A 55 -3.31 11.49 -12.92
C ARG A 55 -4.60 12.28 -12.76
N VAL A 56 -4.44 13.60 -12.71
CA VAL A 56 -5.56 14.53 -12.56
C VAL A 56 -5.55 15.50 -13.72
N LYS A 57 -6.67 15.64 -14.41
CA LYS A 57 -6.87 16.60 -15.51
C LYS A 57 -8.21 17.34 -15.29
N GLY A 58 -8.13 18.55 -14.75
CA GLY A 58 -9.33 19.29 -14.36
C GLY A 58 -10.12 18.52 -13.30
N ASP A 59 -11.37 18.25 -13.59
CA ASP A 59 -12.29 17.53 -12.71
C ASP A 59 -12.29 16.00 -12.93
N THR A 60 -11.33 15.50 -13.71
CA THR A 60 -11.22 14.07 -14.06
C THR A 60 -9.99 13.46 -13.39
N VAL A 61 -10.18 12.30 -12.75
CA VAL A 61 -9.13 11.48 -12.16
C VAL A 61 -9.06 10.14 -12.90
N ASP A 62 -7.94 9.89 -13.56
CA ASP A 62 -7.64 8.62 -14.23
C ASP A 62 -6.72 7.78 -13.35
N ILE A 63 -7.08 6.54 -13.05
CA ILE A 63 -6.35 5.62 -12.19
C ILE A 63 -6.01 4.36 -12.98
N ALA A 64 -4.72 4.11 -13.20
CA ALA A 64 -4.26 2.82 -13.71
C ALA A 64 -4.17 1.84 -12.53
N LEU A 65 -5.20 1.00 -12.39
CA LEU A 65 -5.32 0.05 -11.30
C LEU A 65 -4.14 -0.92 -11.28
N ALA A 66 -3.61 -1.22 -10.09
CA ALA A 66 -2.46 -2.11 -9.95
C ALA A 66 -2.78 -3.57 -10.33
N TYR A 67 -4.04 -3.95 -10.28
CA TYR A 67 -4.56 -5.31 -10.46
C TYR A 67 -5.38 -5.51 -11.74
N ALA A 68 -5.45 -4.52 -12.62
CA ALA A 68 -6.27 -4.57 -13.84
C ALA A 68 -5.51 -4.01 -15.05
N ASP A 69 -5.99 -4.34 -16.25
CA ASP A 69 -5.42 -3.91 -17.54
C ASP A 69 -6.27 -2.80 -18.20
N TYR A 70 -6.98 -2.02 -17.39
CA TYR A 70 -7.78 -0.89 -17.83
C TYR A 70 -7.57 0.31 -16.89
N ILE A 71 -7.98 1.48 -17.32
CA ILE A 71 -7.99 2.70 -16.52
C ILE A 71 -9.37 2.85 -15.90
N LEU A 72 -9.42 3.14 -14.60
CA LEU A 72 -10.63 3.63 -13.95
C LEU A 72 -10.64 5.15 -14.03
N ARG A 73 -11.66 5.70 -14.66
CA ARG A 73 -11.90 7.15 -14.71
C ARG A 73 -13.03 7.53 -13.79
N ILE A 74 -12.81 8.57 -13.00
CA ILE A 74 -13.80 9.20 -12.15
C ILE A 74 -13.88 10.66 -12.56
N GLU A 75 -15.09 11.11 -12.92
CA GLU A 75 -15.40 12.48 -13.25
C GLU A 75 -16.13 13.14 -12.10
N PHE A 76 -15.73 14.34 -11.76
CA PHE A 76 -16.34 15.12 -10.69
C PHE A 76 -17.05 16.33 -11.28
N PHE A 77 -18.18 16.71 -10.68
CA PHE A 77 -18.82 17.98 -10.90
C PHE A 77 -18.88 18.75 -9.58
N GLY A 78 -17.98 19.71 -9.41
CA GLY A 78 -17.80 20.37 -8.11
C GLY A 78 -17.31 19.38 -7.04
N ASN A 79 -18.14 19.13 -6.03
CA ASN A 79 -17.84 18.17 -4.95
C ASN A 79 -18.66 16.87 -5.07
N GLU A 80 -19.14 16.53 -6.24
CA GLU A 80 -19.95 15.34 -6.48
C GLU A 80 -19.31 14.45 -7.54
N VAL A 81 -19.39 13.14 -7.38
CA VAL A 81 -18.96 12.17 -8.38
C VAL A 81 -20.05 12.10 -9.47
N ASP A 82 -19.74 12.59 -10.67
CA ASP A 82 -20.67 12.64 -11.79
C ASP A 82 -20.68 11.32 -12.57
N ALA A 83 -19.52 10.77 -12.86
CA ALA A 83 -19.39 9.51 -13.61
C ALA A 83 -18.24 8.64 -13.12
N ILE A 84 -18.44 7.32 -13.22
CA ILE A 84 -17.45 6.28 -12.94
C ILE A 84 -17.42 5.34 -14.14
N MET A 85 -16.28 5.18 -14.78
CA MET A 85 -16.16 4.35 -15.97
C MET A 85 -14.79 3.69 -16.09
N THR A 86 -14.72 2.57 -16.77
CA THR A 86 -13.47 1.94 -17.17
C THR A 86 -13.15 2.25 -18.62
N LEU A 87 -11.86 2.46 -18.91
CA LEU A 87 -11.36 2.81 -20.23
C LEU A 87 -10.28 1.80 -20.66
N ASP A 88 -10.24 1.53 -21.95
CA ASP A 88 -9.13 0.80 -22.55
C ASP A 88 -7.82 1.60 -22.42
N LEU A 89 -6.75 0.90 -22.03
CA LEU A 89 -5.43 1.51 -21.79
C LEU A 89 -4.80 2.14 -23.04
N ALA A 90 -5.09 1.60 -24.22
CA ALA A 90 -4.47 2.01 -25.47
C ALA A 90 -5.32 3.03 -26.24
N THR A 91 -6.65 2.78 -26.32
CA THR A 91 -7.56 3.60 -27.12
C THR A 91 -8.26 4.69 -26.31
N TYR A 92 -8.31 4.55 -24.97
CA TYR A 92 -9.10 5.40 -24.06
C TYR A 92 -10.60 5.36 -24.34
N GLU A 93 -11.09 4.36 -25.08
CA GLU A 93 -12.51 4.15 -25.29
C GLU A 93 -13.16 3.61 -24.02
N VAL A 94 -14.40 4.02 -23.76
CA VAL A 94 -15.17 3.56 -22.61
C VAL A 94 -15.51 2.08 -22.80
N ILE A 95 -15.14 1.27 -21.81
CA ILE A 95 -15.47 -0.16 -21.78
C ILE A 95 -16.80 -0.37 -21.07
N GLU A 96 -16.94 0.22 -19.86
CA GLU A 96 -18.12 0.04 -19.03
C GLU A 96 -18.29 1.22 -18.08
N GLU A 97 -19.56 1.56 -17.74
CA GLU A 97 -19.93 2.57 -16.75
C GLU A 97 -20.49 1.90 -15.49
N PHE A 98 -20.28 2.52 -14.33
CA PHE A 98 -20.65 1.97 -13.03
C PHE A 98 -21.41 3.00 -12.19
N ASP A 99 -22.34 2.53 -11.37
CA ASP A 99 -22.97 3.34 -10.33
C ASP A 99 -22.11 3.36 -9.05
N SER A 100 -21.30 2.33 -8.83
CA SER A 100 -20.33 2.26 -7.74
C SER A 100 -19.13 1.41 -8.10
N TYR A 101 -17.96 1.75 -7.54
CA TYR A 101 -16.73 1.02 -7.77
C TYR A 101 -15.89 0.93 -6.49
N ASN A 102 -15.24 -0.23 -6.27
CA ASN A 102 -14.32 -0.43 -5.16
C ASN A 102 -12.88 -0.41 -5.69
N ILE A 103 -12.10 0.57 -5.25
CA ILE A 103 -10.69 0.72 -5.61
C ILE A 103 -9.88 0.04 -4.52
N TYR A 104 -9.23 -1.06 -4.85
CA TYR A 104 -8.33 -1.75 -3.95
C TYR A 104 -6.96 -1.07 -3.93
N PRO A 105 -6.20 -1.17 -2.82
CA PRO A 105 -4.87 -0.59 -2.72
C PRO A 105 -3.91 -1.04 -3.84
N ALA A 106 -2.97 -0.18 -4.19
CA ALA A 106 -1.96 -0.47 -5.22
C ALA A 106 -0.96 -1.56 -4.78
N THR A 107 -0.82 -1.78 -3.49
CA THR A 107 0.01 -2.84 -2.92
C THR A 107 -0.78 -3.66 -1.90
N ILE A 108 -0.41 -4.93 -1.73
CA ILE A 108 -1.03 -5.80 -0.72
C ILE A 108 -0.57 -5.40 0.69
N PHE A 109 0.59 -4.77 0.81
CA PHE A 109 1.14 -4.33 2.08
C PHE A 109 0.73 -2.89 2.38
N CYS A 110 -0.47 -2.72 2.92
CA CYS A 110 -0.99 -1.44 3.39
C CYS A 110 -0.93 -1.39 4.91
N THR A 111 -0.47 -0.27 5.46
CA THR A 111 -0.36 -0.08 6.91
C THR A 111 -0.95 1.27 7.28
N ASN A 112 -1.73 1.29 8.35
CA ASN A 112 -2.22 2.53 8.94
C ASN A 112 -1.02 3.37 9.45
N PRO A 113 -0.95 4.68 9.18
CA PRO A 113 0.13 5.57 9.63
C PRO A 113 0.40 5.50 11.15
N ASP A 114 -0.65 5.36 11.97
CA ASP A 114 -0.48 5.24 13.42
C ASP A 114 0.26 3.94 13.79
N LYS A 115 -0.12 2.82 13.18
CA LYS A 115 0.57 1.52 13.36
C LYS A 115 2.00 1.56 12.84
N GLN A 116 2.28 2.35 11.81
CA GLN A 116 3.62 2.50 11.25
C GLN A 116 4.60 3.12 12.25
N ALA A 117 4.19 4.16 12.97
CA ALA A 117 5.03 4.81 13.99
C ALA A 117 5.40 3.83 15.12
N ASP A 118 4.43 3.06 15.61
CA ASP A 118 4.63 2.06 16.64
C ASP A 118 5.54 0.92 16.16
N ALA A 119 5.31 0.45 14.93
CA ALA A 119 6.13 -0.58 14.30
C ALA A 119 7.60 -0.13 14.19
N ILE A 120 7.85 1.11 13.73
CA ILE A 120 9.22 1.66 13.62
C ILE A 120 9.88 1.78 14.99
N ALA A 121 9.16 2.20 16.03
CA ALA A 121 9.68 2.27 17.38
C ALA A 121 10.13 0.88 17.88
N GLN A 122 9.32 -0.15 17.64
CA GLN A 122 9.62 -1.52 18.02
C GLN A 122 10.79 -2.11 17.20
N ILE A 123 10.86 -1.83 15.89
CA ILE A 123 11.99 -2.24 15.04
C ILE A 123 13.30 -1.65 15.55
N ARG A 124 13.30 -0.36 15.96
CA ARG A 124 14.50 0.28 16.51
C ARG A 124 14.96 -0.34 17.83
N LEU A 125 14.00 -0.73 18.69
CA LEU A 125 14.30 -1.40 19.95
C LEU A 125 14.94 -2.78 19.71
N ASP A 126 14.33 -3.58 18.83
CA ASP A 126 14.84 -4.91 18.50
C ASP A 126 16.19 -4.84 17.78
N LEU A 127 16.40 -3.82 16.94
CA LEU A 127 17.70 -3.56 16.31
C LEU A 127 18.79 -3.29 17.35
N ALA A 128 18.52 -2.44 18.35
CA ALA A 128 19.48 -2.16 19.39
C ALA A 128 19.88 -3.43 20.17
N ASN A 129 18.90 -4.27 20.52
CA ASN A 129 19.14 -5.56 21.17
C ASN A 129 19.97 -6.50 20.30
N GLN A 130 19.69 -6.55 18.99
CA GLN A 130 20.41 -7.43 18.06
C GLN A 130 21.85 -6.96 17.81
N ILE A 131 22.09 -5.65 17.74
CA ILE A 131 23.43 -5.07 17.65
C ILE A 131 24.25 -5.44 18.88
N GLN A 132 23.67 -5.29 20.08
CA GLN A 132 24.35 -5.67 21.34
C GLN A 132 24.68 -7.17 21.34
N TYR A 133 23.74 -8.03 20.96
CA TYR A 133 23.97 -9.46 20.84
C TYR A 133 25.16 -9.79 19.93
N PHE A 134 25.26 -9.17 18.73
CA PHE A 134 26.39 -9.40 17.83
C PHE A 134 27.73 -8.92 18.40
N HIS A 135 27.73 -7.83 19.16
CA HIS A 135 28.95 -7.41 19.88
C HIS A 135 29.34 -8.40 20.96
N ASP A 136 28.41 -8.93 21.74
CA ASP A 136 28.67 -9.86 22.83
C ASP A 136 29.24 -11.20 22.33
N ILE A 137 28.82 -11.65 21.13
CA ILE A 137 29.39 -12.88 20.53
C ILE A 137 30.61 -12.63 19.66
N GLY A 138 31.14 -11.38 19.62
CA GLY A 138 32.35 -11.05 18.88
C GLY A 138 32.18 -10.90 17.37
N GLU A 139 30.99 -10.58 16.89
CA GLU A 139 30.66 -10.44 15.48
C GLU A 139 30.32 -8.98 15.08
N PRO A 140 31.28 -8.02 15.22
CA PRO A 140 30.99 -6.59 14.99
C PRO A 140 30.61 -6.26 13.52
N LEU A 141 31.07 -7.09 12.57
CA LEU A 141 30.75 -6.90 11.17
C LEU A 141 29.25 -7.16 10.90
N TYR A 142 28.66 -8.17 11.54
CA TYR A 142 27.23 -8.42 11.46
C TYR A 142 26.41 -7.33 12.15
N ALA A 143 26.88 -6.83 13.30
CA ALA A 143 26.30 -5.70 13.99
C ALA A 143 26.19 -4.47 13.06
N LYS A 144 27.29 -4.10 12.40
CA LYS A 144 27.34 -2.97 11.48
C LYS A 144 26.41 -3.16 10.28
N ARG A 145 26.43 -4.35 9.67
CA ARG A 145 25.61 -4.64 8.48
C ARG A 145 24.10 -4.58 8.76
N ILE A 146 23.66 -5.16 9.88
CA ILE A 146 22.23 -5.11 10.24
C ILE A 146 21.80 -3.68 10.59
N GLU A 147 22.66 -2.92 11.27
CA GLU A 147 22.41 -1.53 11.60
C GLU A 147 22.19 -0.67 10.34
N GLU A 148 23.13 -0.72 9.39
CA GLU A 148 23.08 0.03 8.15
C GLU A 148 21.83 -0.36 7.33
N ARG A 149 21.56 -1.66 7.21
CA ARG A 149 20.40 -2.14 6.44
C ARG A 149 19.08 -1.71 7.07
N VAL A 150 18.87 -1.94 8.35
CA VAL A 150 17.60 -1.63 9.01
C VAL A 150 17.36 -0.12 9.09
N LYS A 151 18.42 0.70 9.31
CA LYS A 151 18.28 2.16 9.24
C LYS A 151 17.79 2.63 7.87
N TYR A 152 18.41 2.13 6.80
CA TYR A 152 17.98 2.43 5.44
C TYR A 152 16.54 1.99 5.17
N ASP A 153 16.16 0.76 5.59
CA ASP A 153 14.80 0.26 5.41
C ASP A 153 13.78 1.11 6.18
N ILE A 154 14.11 1.58 7.40
CA ILE A 154 13.25 2.51 8.17
C ILE A 154 13.07 3.84 7.44
N GLU A 155 14.13 4.43 6.89
CA GLU A 155 14.04 5.67 6.10
C GLU A 155 13.11 5.48 4.91
N MET A 156 13.26 4.38 4.16
CA MET A 156 12.39 4.06 3.03
C MET A 156 10.92 3.89 3.45
N ILE A 157 10.67 3.22 4.58
CA ILE A 157 9.31 3.05 5.11
C ILE A 157 8.71 4.40 5.52
N GLN A 158 9.49 5.29 6.12
CA GLN A 158 9.02 6.61 6.56
C GLN A 158 8.71 7.54 5.38
N GLU A 159 9.55 7.53 4.34
CA GLU A 159 9.43 8.44 3.19
C GLU A 159 8.45 7.92 2.14
N LEU A 160 8.42 6.62 1.89
CA LEU A 160 7.68 6.00 0.78
C LEU A 160 6.56 5.06 1.25
N GLY A 161 6.44 4.77 2.55
CA GLY A 161 5.53 3.76 3.08
C GLY A 161 5.94 2.31 2.76
N TYR A 162 7.10 2.09 2.15
CA TYR A 162 7.55 0.79 1.66
C TYR A 162 9.07 0.67 1.64
N CYS A 163 9.60 -0.54 1.85
CA CYS A 163 10.99 -0.89 1.58
C CYS A 163 11.11 -2.25 0.88
N SER A 164 12.25 -2.52 0.26
CA SER A 164 12.53 -3.84 -0.32
C SER A 164 12.65 -4.89 0.79
N GLY A 165 11.82 -5.93 0.75
CA GLY A 165 11.75 -6.96 1.79
C GLY A 165 10.89 -6.56 2.99
N ILE A 166 9.90 -5.69 2.78
CA ILE A 166 8.98 -5.22 3.83
C ILE A 166 8.26 -6.38 4.55
N GLU A 167 8.09 -7.51 3.89
CA GLU A 167 7.56 -8.75 4.48
C GLU A 167 8.36 -9.25 5.69
N ASN A 168 9.66 -8.93 5.77
CA ASN A 168 10.50 -9.26 6.92
C ASN A 168 10.12 -8.45 8.17
N TYR A 169 9.44 -7.34 7.98
CA TYR A 169 8.95 -6.46 9.04
C TYR A 169 7.46 -6.67 9.36
N SER A 170 6.78 -7.61 8.67
CA SER A 170 5.32 -7.83 8.78
C SER A 170 4.84 -7.97 10.21
N ARG A 171 5.61 -8.66 11.07
CA ARG A 171 5.30 -8.85 12.50
C ARG A 171 5.05 -7.53 13.24
N TYR A 172 5.82 -6.51 12.94
CA TYR A 172 5.72 -5.21 13.62
C TYR A 172 4.48 -4.44 13.18
N PHE A 173 4.12 -4.56 11.90
CA PHE A 173 2.98 -3.86 11.34
C PHE A 173 1.63 -4.49 11.71
N ASP A 174 1.58 -5.81 11.84
CA ASP A 174 0.36 -6.52 12.23
C ASP A 174 0.27 -6.82 13.73
N GLY A 175 1.29 -6.45 14.51
CA GLY A 175 1.32 -6.58 15.96
C GLY A 175 1.39 -8.02 16.47
N ARG A 176 1.83 -8.97 15.65
CA ARG A 176 1.97 -10.38 16.04
C ARG A 176 3.10 -10.59 17.05
N GLU A 177 2.88 -11.57 17.94
CA GLU A 177 3.95 -12.08 18.79
C GLU A 177 5.02 -12.81 17.97
N ALA A 178 6.27 -12.78 18.48
CA ALA A 178 7.36 -13.50 17.85
C ALA A 178 7.07 -15.02 17.80
N GLY A 179 7.29 -15.62 16.62
CA GLY A 179 7.05 -17.05 16.40
C GLY A 179 5.64 -17.41 15.92
N THR A 180 4.70 -16.45 15.86
CA THR A 180 3.39 -16.71 15.24
C THR A 180 3.48 -16.68 13.71
N PRO A 181 2.72 -17.54 12.99
CA PRO A 181 2.69 -17.52 11.53
C PRO A 181 2.26 -16.15 10.98
N PRO A 182 2.87 -15.66 9.90
CA PRO A 182 2.42 -14.45 9.23
C PRO A 182 1.12 -14.69 8.47
N TYR A 183 0.37 -13.60 8.24
CA TYR A 183 -0.70 -13.65 7.25
C TYR A 183 -0.11 -13.97 5.87
N CYS A 184 -0.76 -14.83 5.13
CA CYS A 184 -0.35 -15.23 3.79
C CYS A 184 -1.52 -15.09 2.80
N LEU A 185 -1.27 -15.38 1.53
CA LEU A 185 -2.30 -15.25 0.49
C LEU A 185 -3.58 -16.03 0.78
N LEU A 186 -3.47 -17.16 1.50
CA LEU A 186 -4.62 -18.00 1.84
C LEU A 186 -5.57 -17.32 2.83
N ASP A 187 -5.08 -16.40 3.66
CA ASP A 187 -5.88 -15.65 4.64
C ASP A 187 -6.79 -14.58 3.98
N TYR A 188 -6.57 -14.29 2.69
CA TYR A 188 -7.40 -13.36 1.90
C TYR A 188 -8.63 -14.01 1.27
N PHE A 189 -8.72 -15.35 1.30
CA PHE A 189 -9.88 -16.04 0.79
C PHE A 189 -11.03 -16.03 1.80
N PRO A 190 -12.30 -15.95 1.34
CA PRO A 190 -13.47 -16.09 2.21
C PRO A 190 -13.42 -17.45 2.93
N GLN A 191 -13.69 -17.41 4.23
CA GLN A 191 -13.83 -18.62 5.06
C GLN A 191 -15.23 -19.22 4.94
#